data_415e04f5b89e0e46579fe723ad34abd0
#
_entry.id   415e04f5b89e0e46579fe723ad34abd0
#
_cell.length_a   1.000
_cell.length_b   1.000
_cell.length_c   1.000
_cell.angle_alpha   90.00
_cell.angle_beta   90.00
_cell.angle_gamma   90.00
#
_symmetry.space_group_name_H-M   'P 1'
#
loop_
_entity.id
_entity.type
_entity.pdbx_description
1 polymer ?
#
loop_
_entity_poly.entity_id
_entity_poly.type
_entity_poly.pdbx_seq_one_letter_code
_entity_poly.pdbx_strand_id
1 'polypeptide(L)'
;LKNVLNMKDGESENSTSYDWFHNNSVWYDKDTNSITLSGRHMDAVINIDYKTSKLNWIIGDSTNWSKEYQKYFFKPIGENFEWQWSQHAAMITPEKDVFIFDNGNNKSKIKEKYVPAEKSYSRGVLYKINKEDMTIRQVWQYGKERSSSFYSPYISDVDYLDKNHYLVHSGGIVKGDMKASNYPAGLTKGKVSLMSDTVEILNNEVIFEIVLATNNYRVEKMPLYTNTNLSLNNFKKLGTLGKTKVNKEKIGIL
;
A
#
# COMPACT_ATOMS: atom_id res chain seq x y z
N LEU A 1 4.70 5.65 23.47
CA LEU A 1 4.33 5.89 22.08
C LEU A 1 5.46 6.51 21.26
N LYS A 2 6.11 7.58 21.74
CA LYS A 2 7.16 8.28 20.96
C LYS A 2 8.28 7.37 20.43
N ASN A 3 8.64 6.33 21.14
CA ASN A 3 9.70 5.39 20.76
C ASN A 3 9.28 4.37 19.69
N VAL A 4 7.99 4.28 19.39
CA VAL A 4 7.43 3.35 18.41
C VAL A 4 7.30 4.00 17.03
N LEU A 5 7.21 5.33 16.99
CA LEU A 5 6.97 6.08 15.76
C LEU A 5 8.21 6.08 14.86
N ASN A 6 8.01 5.74 13.60
CA ASN A 6 9.04 5.76 12.57
C ASN A 6 9.07 7.10 11.82
N MET A 7 7.90 7.68 11.61
CA MET A 7 7.76 8.96 10.90
C MET A 7 6.97 9.95 11.74
N LYS A 8 7.20 11.22 11.46
CA LYS A 8 6.55 12.34 12.10
C LYS A 8 6.15 13.34 11.01
N ASP A 9 5.00 13.08 10.39
CA ASP A 9 4.42 14.04 9.45
C ASP A 9 3.68 15.13 10.22
N GLY A 10 3.90 16.38 9.83
CA GLY A 10 3.16 17.53 10.36
C GLY A 10 3.66 18.11 11.67
N GLU A 11 4.84 17.72 12.17
CA GLU A 11 5.51 18.46 13.24
C GLU A 11 6.03 19.81 12.70
N SER A 12 5.33 20.89 12.98
CA SER A 12 5.98 22.18 13.07
C SER A 12 6.81 22.20 14.37
N GLU A 13 7.93 22.90 14.40
CA GLU A 13 8.77 23.05 15.59
C GLU A 13 7.99 23.52 16.84
N ASN A 14 6.80 24.10 16.64
CA ASN A 14 5.90 24.62 17.65
C ASN A 14 4.66 23.77 17.91
N SER A 15 4.49 22.60 17.27
CA SER A 15 3.31 21.75 17.46
C SER A 15 3.44 20.90 18.72
N THR A 16 2.42 20.97 19.58
CA THR A 16 2.25 20.06 20.73
C THR A 16 1.49 18.80 20.39
N SER A 17 0.97 18.69 19.17
CA SER A 17 0.23 17.55 18.67
C SER A 17 1.07 16.68 17.74
N TYR A 18 0.85 15.37 17.80
CA TYR A 18 1.51 14.40 16.95
C TYR A 18 0.47 13.63 16.16
N ASP A 19 0.65 13.49 14.85
CA ASP A 19 -0.05 12.50 14.05
C ASP A 19 0.57 11.13 14.32
N TRP A 20 0.15 10.51 15.41
CA TRP A 20 0.81 9.31 15.95
C TRP A 20 0.40 8.02 15.24
N PHE A 21 -0.78 7.96 14.64
CA PHE A 21 -1.28 6.74 14.00
C PHE A 21 -1.31 6.86 12.48
N HIS A 22 -1.82 7.98 11.96
CA HIS A 22 -2.00 8.22 10.53
C HIS A 22 -2.68 7.04 9.82
N ASN A 23 -3.94 6.78 10.22
CA ASN A 23 -4.73 5.68 9.67
C ASN A 23 -5.07 5.95 8.20
N ASN A 24 -4.66 5.05 7.30
CA ASN A 24 -4.85 5.19 5.86
C ASN A 24 -5.70 4.09 5.22
N SER A 25 -6.02 3.03 5.93
CA SER A 25 -6.99 2.04 5.49
C SER A 25 -7.75 1.43 6.67
N VAL A 26 -9.02 1.08 6.39
CA VAL A 26 -9.92 0.40 7.31
C VAL A 26 -10.57 -0.74 6.55
N TRP A 27 -10.39 -1.96 7.04
CA TRP A 27 -10.99 -3.16 6.45
C TRP A 27 -11.87 -3.87 7.48
N TYR A 28 -13.15 -4.04 7.18
CA TYR A 28 -14.06 -4.81 8.02
C TYR A 28 -14.19 -6.25 7.51
N ASP A 29 -13.82 -7.21 8.35
CA ASP A 29 -14.03 -8.63 8.10
C ASP A 29 -15.30 -9.09 8.83
N LYS A 30 -16.36 -9.36 8.04
CA LYS A 30 -17.66 -9.79 8.57
C LYS A 30 -17.61 -11.19 9.22
N ASP A 31 -16.74 -12.07 8.75
CA ASP A 31 -16.67 -13.45 9.22
C ASP A 31 -16.08 -13.54 10.63
N THR A 32 -15.15 -12.67 10.94
CA THR A 32 -14.53 -12.57 12.27
C THR A 32 -15.09 -11.42 13.10
N ASN A 33 -15.98 -10.59 12.51
CA ASN A 33 -16.49 -9.37 13.10
C ASN A 33 -15.36 -8.48 13.64
N SER A 34 -14.37 -8.22 12.81
CA SER A 34 -13.18 -7.46 13.20
C SER A 34 -12.85 -6.36 12.21
N ILE A 35 -12.11 -5.35 12.67
CA ILE A 35 -11.61 -4.26 11.86
C ILE A 35 -10.10 -4.33 11.81
N THR A 36 -9.54 -4.24 10.60
CA THR A 36 -8.11 -4.10 10.36
C THR A 36 -7.79 -2.67 9.99
N LEU A 37 -6.85 -2.07 10.67
CA LEU A 37 -6.43 -0.67 10.56
C LEU A 37 -4.95 -0.62 10.17
N SER A 38 -4.59 0.27 9.23
CA SER A 38 -3.20 0.52 8.87
C SER A 38 -2.69 1.82 9.48
N GLY A 39 -1.85 1.72 10.49
CA GLY A 39 -1.21 2.84 11.18
C GLY A 39 0.17 3.15 10.58
N ARG A 40 0.23 4.08 9.65
CA ARG A 40 1.43 4.41 8.87
C ARG A 40 2.63 4.77 9.76
N HIS A 41 2.44 5.68 10.72
CA HIS A 41 3.54 6.20 11.54
C HIS A 41 4.04 5.22 12.59
N MET A 42 3.26 4.18 12.87
CA MET A 42 3.64 3.10 13.78
C MET A 42 4.25 1.90 13.03
N ASP A 43 4.26 1.88 11.70
CA ASP A 43 4.61 0.72 10.86
C ASP A 43 3.84 -0.53 11.30
N ALA A 44 2.57 -0.36 11.63
CA ALA A 44 1.77 -1.42 12.21
C ALA A 44 0.41 -1.54 11.53
N VAL A 45 0.04 -2.78 11.21
CA VAL A 45 -1.34 -3.14 10.88
C VAL A 45 -1.95 -3.79 12.10
N ILE A 46 -3.06 -3.24 12.57
CA ILE A 46 -3.71 -3.60 13.83
C ILE A 46 -5.09 -4.16 13.53
N ASN A 47 -5.43 -5.29 14.14
CA ASN A 47 -6.79 -5.83 14.08
C ASN A 47 -7.45 -5.80 15.45
N ILE A 48 -8.67 -5.31 15.48
CA ILE A 48 -9.49 -5.19 16.68
C ILE A 48 -10.85 -5.88 16.48
N ASP A 49 -11.38 -6.45 17.55
CA ASP A 49 -12.76 -6.93 17.59
C ASP A 49 -13.72 -5.74 17.49
N TYR A 50 -14.64 -5.78 16.52
CA TYR A 50 -15.54 -4.66 16.21
C TYR A 50 -16.48 -4.33 17.37
N LYS A 51 -16.98 -5.34 18.08
CA LYS A 51 -17.95 -5.17 19.15
C LYS A 51 -17.34 -4.69 20.46
N THR A 52 -16.18 -5.26 20.80
CA THR A 52 -15.55 -5.05 22.12
C THR A 52 -14.39 -4.07 22.08
N SER A 53 -13.94 -3.66 20.89
CA SER A 53 -12.74 -2.84 20.66
C SER A 53 -11.45 -3.45 21.22
N LYS A 54 -11.45 -4.74 21.54
CA LYS A 54 -10.25 -5.43 22.03
C LYS A 54 -9.29 -5.70 20.88
N LEU A 55 -8.00 -5.53 21.19
CA LEU A 55 -6.92 -5.85 20.29
C LEU A 55 -6.84 -7.37 20.08
N ASN A 56 -6.86 -7.80 18.81
CA ASN A 56 -6.69 -9.19 18.42
C ASN A 56 -5.22 -9.50 18.08
N TRP A 57 -4.61 -8.72 17.17
CA TRP A 57 -3.24 -8.92 16.73
C TRP A 57 -2.63 -7.66 16.10
N ILE A 58 -1.31 -7.67 15.97
CA ILE A 58 -0.51 -6.61 15.32
C ILE A 58 0.48 -7.26 14.34
N ILE A 59 0.56 -6.71 13.12
CA ILE A 59 1.60 -7.02 12.14
C ILE A 59 2.56 -5.83 12.06
N GLY A 60 3.85 -6.08 12.26
CA GLY A 60 4.92 -5.07 12.21
C GLY A 60 6.09 -5.43 13.09
N ASP A 61 7.17 -4.67 12.96
CA ASP A 61 8.32 -4.80 13.83
C ASP A 61 7.96 -4.39 15.27
N SER A 62 8.12 -5.29 16.23
CA SER A 62 7.77 -5.09 17.64
C SER A 62 8.83 -4.33 18.44
N THR A 63 9.92 -3.89 17.80
CA THR A 63 10.97 -3.10 18.44
C THR A 63 10.39 -1.84 19.09
N ASN A 64 10.81 -1.56 20.31
CA ASN A 64 10.37 -0.42 21.13
C ASN A 64 8.92 -0.47 21.64
N TRP A 65 8.14 -1.49 21.31
CA TRP A 65 6.83 -1.69 21.91
C TRP A 65 6.94 -2.25 23.34
N SER A 66 6.06 -1.81 24.24
CA SER A 66 6.08 -2.26 25.62
C SER A 66 5.74 -3.76 25.72
N LYS A 67 6.21 -4.40 26.82
CA LYS A 67 6.07 -5.85 27.02
C LYS A 67 4.63 -6.36 26.97
N GLU A 68 3.67 -5.54 27.40
CA GLU A 68 2.25 -5.89 27.41
C GLU A 68 1.67 -6.15 26.03
N TYR A 69 2.21 -5.47 24.97
CA TYR A 69 1.77 -5.65 23.58
C TYR A 69 2.50 -6.75 22.83
N GLN A 70 3.65 -7.24 23.31
CA GLN A 70 4.46 -8.24 22.60
C GLN A 70 3.69 -9.52 22.25
N LYS A 71 2.74 -9.92 23.08
CA LYS A 71 1.89 -11.09 22.85
C LYS A 71 0.94 -10.98 21.65
N TYR A 72 0.72 -9.77 21.14
CA TYR A 72 -0.16 -9.52 19.99
C TYR A 72 0.60 -9.51 18.65
N PHE A 73 1.93 -9.52 18.69
CA PHE A 73 2.74 -9.54 17.50
C PHE A 73 2.95 -10.96 16.97
N PHE A 74 2.89 -11.08 15.65
CA PHE A 74 3.27 -12.32 14.99
C PHE A 74 4.79 -12.49 14.96
N LYS A 75 5.23 -13.74 15.01
CA LYS A 75 6.64 -14.14 14.87
C LYS A 75 6.92 -14.49 13.40
N PRO A 76 7.88 -13.84 12.75
CA PRO A 76 8.26 -14.17 11.39
C PRO A 76 8.76 -15.61 11.26
N ILE A 77 8.31 -16.31 10.21
CA ILE A 77 8.81 -17.65 9.84
C ILE A 77 9.10 -17.71 8.34
N GLY A 78 10.01 -18.59 7.97
CA GLY A 78 10.46 -18.76 6.58
C GLY A 78 11.65 -17.87 6.22
N GLU A 79 12.26 -18.19 5.10
CA GLU A 79 13.37 -17.42 4.55
C GLU A 79 12.86 -16.15 3.85
N ASN A 80 13.72 -15.13 3.76
CA ASN A 80 13.44 -13.86 3.05
C ASN A 80 12.24 -13.06 3.57
N PHE A 81 11.87 -13.22 4.84
CA PHE A 81 10.85 -12.40 5.47
C PHE A 81 11.35 -10.97 5.70
N GLU A 82 10.53 -9.99 5.34
CA GLU A 82 10.78 -8.58 5.63
C GLU A 82 9.50 -7.91 6.11
N TRP A 83 9.59 -7.07 7.15
CA TRP A 83 8.48 -6.24 7.61
C TRP A 83 8.12 -5.14 6.60
N GLN A 84 6.87 -4.70 6.64
CA GLN A 84 6.42 -3.48 5.98
C GLN A 84 6.82 -2.24 6.80
N TRP A 85 6.96 -1.12 6.12
CA TRP A 85 7.36 0.16 6.70
C TRP A 85 6.52 1.31 6.13
N SER A 86 5.89 2.11 7.02
CA SER A 86 5.03 3.26 6.66
C SER A 86 3.90 2.89 5.69
N GLN A 87 3.38 1.68 5.80
CA GLN A 87 2.50 1.03 4.85
C GLN A 87 1.17 1.75 4.64
N HIS A 88 0.55 1.45 3.49
CA HIS A 88 -0.81 1.83 3.11
C HIS A 88 -1.65 0.62 2.72
N ALA A 89 -2.97 0.84 2.60
CA ALA A 89 -3.92 -0.04 1.95
C ALA A 89 -3.94 -1.49 2.46
N ALA A 90 -3.81 -1.70 3.77
CA ALA A 90 -3.91 -3.04 4.34
C ALA A 90 -5.33 -3.59 4.18
N MET A 91 -5.45 -4.78 3.58
CA MET A 91 -6.71 -5.50 3.40
C MET A 91 -6.57 -6.98 3.78
N ILE A 92 -7.70 -7.63 4.06
CA ILE A 92 -7.78 -9.08 4.29
C ILE A 92 -8.31 -9.73 3.01
N THR A 93 -7.56 -10.67 2.46
CA THR A 93 -7.99 -11.42 1.28
C THR A 93 -9.08 -12.46 1.61
N PRO A 94 -9.78 -13.03 0.62
CA PRO A 94 -10.72 -14.12 0.85
C PRO A 94 -10.09 -15.32 1.57
N GLU A 95 -8.81 -15.60 1.33
CA GLU A 95 -8.02 -16.66 1.99
C GLU A 95 -7.58 -16.30 3.41
N LYS A 96 -7.97 -15.10 3.92
CA LYS A 96 -7.60 -14.55 5.23
C LYS A 96 -6.11 -14.21 5.37
N ASP A 97 -5.43 -14.04 4.25
CA ASP A 97 -4.09 -13.45 4.21
C ASP A 97 -4.17 -11.92 4.28
N VAL A 98 -3.08 -11.26 4.63
CA VAL A 98 -3.03 -9.79 4.74
C VAL A 98 -2.23 -9.21 3.59
N PHE A 99 -2.88 -8.44 2.73
CA PHE A 99 -2.27 -7.77 1.59
C PHE A 99 -2.04 -6.30 1.91
N ILE A 100 -0.84 -5.80 1.64
CA ILE A 100 -0.38 -4.47 2.09
C ILE A 100 0.46 -3.82 0.99
N PHE A 101 0.33 -2.51 0.80
CA PHE A 101 1.36 -1.72 0.13
C PHE A 101 2.40 -1.28 1.16
N ASP A 102 3.60 -1.84 1.08
CA ASP A 102 4.77 -1.47 1.88
C ASP A 102 5.47 -0.27 1.22
N ASN A 103 5.33 0.93 1.79
CA ASN A 103 5.99 2.13 1.27
C ASN A 103 7.51 2.08 1.43
N GLY A 104 8.01 1.33 2.41
CA GLY A 104 9.44 1.09 2.56
C GLY A 104 10.24 2.27 3.13
N ASN A 105 9.60 3.22 3.82
CA ASN A 105 10.30 4.35 4.41
C ASN A 105 11.23 3.90 5.54
N ASN A 106 12.47 4.40 5.52
CA ASN A 106 13.48 4.20 6.56
C ASN A 106 13.87 2.73 6.86
N LYS A 107 12.96 1.78 6.72
CA LYS A 107 13.13 0.32 6.97
C LYS A 107 13.75 -0.04 8.32
N SER A 108 13.57 0.81 9.32
CA SER A 108 14.06 0.59 10.69
C SER A 108 13.34 1.49 11.69
N LYS A 109 13.23 1.04 12.95
CA LYS A 109 12.84 1.86 14.12
C LYS A 109 14.04 2.61 14.72
N ILE A 110 15.25 2.34 14.25
CA ILE A 110 16.51 2.87 14.77
C ILE A 110 17.08 3.82 13.73
N LYS A 111 17.19 5.10 14.07
CA LYS A 111 17.59 6.20 13.16
C LYS A 111 18.92 5.94 12.45
N GLU A 112 19.89 5.40 13.17
CA GLU A 112 21.23 5.08 12.65
C GLU A 112 21.24 3.97 11.59
N LYS A 113 20.14 3.21 11.51
CA LYS A 113 19.92 2.12 10.53
C LYS A 113 18.96 2.50 9.41
N TYR A 114 18.57 3.75 9.31
CA TYR A 114 17.66 4.21 8.26
C TYR A 114 18.23 3.98 6.86
N VAL A 115 17.43 3.40 6.01
CA VAL A 115 17.75 3.21 4.59
C VAL A 115 17.34 4.48 3.85
N PRO A 116 18.25 5.15 3.13
CA PRO A 116 17.91 6.33 2.34
C PRO A 116 17.02 5.97 1.16
N ALA A 117 16.17 6.91 0.71
CA ALA A 117 15.20 6.74 -0.36
C ALA A 117 15.80 6.14 -1.64
N GLU A 118 17.00 6.57 -2.02
CA GLU A 118 17.71 6.11 -3.21
C GLU A 118 18.09 4.62 -3.17
N LYS A 119 18.14 4.03 -1.97
CA LYS A 119 18.44 2.60 -1.73
C LYS A 119 17.21 1.83 -1.26
N SER A 120 16.08 2.50 -1.11
CA SER A 120 14.82 1.90 -0.68
C SER A 120 13.99 1.43 -1.88
N TYR A 121 12.92 0.75 -1.58
CA TYR A 121 11.90 0.28 -2.53
C TYR A 121 10.54 0.23 -1.84
N SER A 122 9.48 0.37 -2.63
CA SER A 122 8.12 0.03 -2.22
C SER A 122 7.67 -1.25 -2.90
N ARG A 123 6.65 -1.88 -2.33
CA ARG A 123 6.13 -3.16 -2.87
C ARG A 123 4.70 -3.44 -2.41
N GLY A 124 3.94 -4.15 -3.22
CA GLY A 124 2.83 -4.95 -2.73
C GLY A 124 3.39 -6.20 -2.05
N VAL A 125 2.91 -6.55 -0.86
CA VAL A 125 3.34 -7.73 -0.12
C VAL A 125 2.16 -8.47 0.48
N LEU A 126 2.13 -9.80 0.31
CA LEU A 126 1.12 -10.69 0.86
C LEU A 126 1.71 -11.50 2.01
N TYR A 127 1.10 -11.38 3.18
CA TYR A 127 1.46 -12.12 4.37
C TYR A 127 0.39 -13.14 4.72
N LYS A 128 0.81 -14.39 4.89
CA LYS A 128 -0.01 -15.44 5.49
C LYS A 128 0.19 -15.45 6.99
N ILE A 129 -0.91 -15.35 7.75
CA ILE A 129 -0.88 -15.36 9.21
C ILE A 129 -1.47 -16.65 9.77
N ASN A 130 -0.86 -17.14 10.84
CA ASN A 130 -1.43 -18.19 11.69
C ASN A 130 -1.70 -17.61 13.09
N LYS A 131 -2.99 -17.49 13.45
CA LYS A 131 -3.44 -16.89 14.71
C LYS A 131 -3.31 -17.84 15.91
N GLU A 132 -3.21 -19.15 15.68
CA GLU A 132 -3.11 -20.15 16.76
C GLU A 132 -1.72 -20.12 17.39
N ASP A 133 -0.68 -20.05 16.59
CA ASP A 133 0.72 -20.01 17.04
C ASP A 133 1.36 -18.62 16.91
N MET A 134 0.60 -17.62 16.47
CA MET A 134 1.03 -16.24 16.26
C MET A 134 2.26 -16.16 15.34
N THR A 135 2.22 -16.85 14.19
CA THR A 135 3.28 -16.81 13.18
C THR A 135 2.83 -16.12 11.90
N ILE A 136 3.80 -15.53 11.19
CA ILE A 136 3.59 -14.81 9.93
C ILE A 136 4.64 -15.21 8.92
N ARG A 137 4.20 -15.44 7.67
CA ARG A 137 5.07 -15.76 6.54
C ARG A 137 4.81 -14.81 5.40
N GLN A 138 5.86 -14.29 4.78
CA GLN A 138 5.75 -13.60 3.51
C GLN A 138 5.60 -14.66 2.39
N VAL A 139 4.49 -14.60 1.65
CA VAL A 139 4.17 -15.60 0.62
C VAL A 139 4.30 -15.05 -0.79
N TRP A 140 4.18 -13.74 -0.97
CA TRP A 140 4.33 -13.08 -2.25
C TRP A 140 4.77 -11.62 -2.08
N GLN A 141 5.42 -11.07 -3.10
CA GLN A 141 5.69 -9.63 -3.23
C GLN A 141 5.93 -9.23 -4.67
N TYR A 142 5.71 -7.94 -4.98
CA TYR A 142 6.13 -7.29 -6.21
C TYR A 142 6.54 -5.84 -5.93
N GLY A 143 7.64 -5.39 -6.53
CA GLY A 143 8.15 -4.02 -6.46
C GLY A 143 9.57 -3.91 -5.89
N LYS A 144 10.04 -4.87 -5.07
CA LYS A 144 11.40 -4.90 -4.53
C LYS A 144 12.46 -4.91 -5.65
N GLU A 145 12.23 -5.69 -6.68
CA GLU A 145 13.07 -5.84 -7.87
C GLU A 145 13.17 -4.55 -8.71
N ARG A 146 12.18 -3.64 -8.53
CA ARG A 146 12.13 -2.34 -9.19
C ARG A 146 12.99 -1.28 -8.48
N SER A 147 13.47 -1.59 -7.28
CA SER A 147 14.31 -0.69 -6.47
C SER A 147 13.68 0.71 -6.28
N SER A 148 14.48 1.76 -6.27
CA SER A 148 14.00 3.13 -6.07
C SER A 148 13.18 3.71 -7.24
N SER A 149 13.09 3.03 -8.38
CA SER A 149 12.24 3.45 -9.49
C SER A 149 10.74 3.32 -9.17
N PHE A 150 10.40 2.35 -8.30
CA PHE A 150 9.03 2.08 -7.83
C PHE A 150 8.80 2.62 -6.39
N TYR A 151 9.76 3.35 -5.83
CA TYR A 151 9.69 3.83 -4.46
C TYR A 151 8.69 4.97 -4.30
N SER A 152 7.66 4.74 -3.51
CA SER A 152 6.61 5.69 -3.16
C SER A 152 6.58 5.91 -1.65
N PRO A 153 7.11 7.03 -1.14
CA PRO A 153 7.22 7.26 0.30
C PRO A 153 5.90 7.53 1.01
N TYR A 154 4.79 7.69 0.30
CA TYR A 154 3.46 7.99 0.84
C TYR A 154 2.38 7.55 -0.13
N ILE A 155 1.10 7.58 0.31
CA ILE A 155 -0.06 7.11 -0.48
C ILE A 155 0.15 5.70 -1.05
N SER A 156 -0.49 5.35 -2.16
CA SER A 156 -0.37 4.04 -2.82
C SER A 156 -1.41 3.02 -2.38
N ASP A 157 -1.57 1.97 -3.17
CA ASP A 157 -2.65 1.02 -3.00
C ASP A 157 -2.27 -0.39 -3.44
N VAL A 158 -3.03 -1.38 -2.97
CA VAL A 158 -3.05 -2.74 -3.48
C VAL A 158 -4.47 -3.26 -3.52
N ASP A 159 -4.80 -4.03 -4.57
CA ASP A 159 -6.05 -4.75 -4.67
C ASP A 159 -5.81 -6.24 -4.96
N TYR A 160 -6.52 -7.08 -4.22
CA TYR A 160 -6.64 -8.49 -4.50
C TYR A 160 -7.80 -8.69 -5.48
N LEU A 161 -7.51 -8.94 -6.74
CA LEU A 161 -8.52 -9.11 -7.79
C LEU A 161 -9.06 -10.54 -7.82
N ASP A 162 -8.16 -11.53 -7.69
CA ASP A 162 -8.46 -12.96 -7.61
C ASP A 162 -7.22 -13.70 -7.12
N LYS A 163 -7.29 -15.01 -6.96
CA LYS A 163 -6.14 -15.84 -6.61
C LYS A 163 -5.01 -15.68 -7.62
N ASN A 164 -3.83 -15.30 -7.13
CA ASN A 164 -2.65 -14.95 -7.93
C ASN A 164 -2.87 -13.80 -8.93
N HIS A 165 -3.85 -12.94 -8.67
CA HIS A 165 -4.18 -11.79 -9.50
C HIS A 165 -4.27 -10.53 -8.65
N TYR A 166 -3.33 -9.63 -8.83
CA TYR A 166 -3.11 -8.48 -7.97
C TYR A 166 -2.98 -7.19 -8.77
N LEU A 167 -3.46 -6.10 -8.21
CA LEU A 167 -3.15 -4.74 -8.66
C LEU A 167 -2.24 -4.11 -7.61
N VAL A 168 -1.11 -3.54 -8.04
CA VAL A 168 -0.17 -2.84 -7.17
C VAL A 168 0.05 -1.44 -7.72
N HIS A 169 -0.24 -0.45 -6.92
CA HIS A 169 -0.17 0.95 -7.31
C HIS A 169 0.84 1.73 -6.46
N SER A 170 1.98 2.06 -7.04
CA SER A 170 2.97 2.96 -6.46
C SER A 170 2.59 4.40 -6.80
N GLY A 171 1.74 5.02 -5.95
CA GLY A 171 1.03 6.25 -6.27
C GLY A 171 1.81 7.54 -6.05
N GLY A 172 2.79 7.53 -5.15
CA GLY A 172 3.48 8.71 -4.66
C GLY A 172 4.97 8.76 -4.99
N ILE A 173 5.39 8.36 -6.19
CA ILE A 173 6.79 8.43 -6.60
C ILE A 173 7.21 9.89 -6.73
N VAL A 174 8.21 10.31 -5.95
CA VAL A 174 8.74 11.67 -5.95
C VAL A 174 10.25 11.64 -6.10
N LYS A 175 10.76 12.47 -7.01
CA LYS A 175 12.21 12.67 -7.16
C LYS A 175 12.53 14.16 -7.08
N GLY A 176 13.59 14.50 -6.37
CA GLY A 176 14.23 15.81 -6.39
C GLY A 176 15.60 15.71 -7.05
N ASP A 177 15.85 16.50 -8.13
CA ASP A 177 17.07 16.41 -8.94
C ASP A 177 17.40 14.96 -9.37
N MET A 178 16.36 14.24 -9.86
CA MET A 178 16.39 12.84 -10.30
C MET A 178 16.64 11.79 -9.23
N LYS A 179 16.76 12.15 -7.95
CA LYS A 179 16.96 11.25 -6.82
C LYS A 179 15.65 11.01 -6.08
N ALA A 180 15.41 9.76 -5.67
CA ALA A 180 14.22 9.41 -4.89
C ALA A 180 14.16 10.21 -3.58
N SER A 181 12.97 10.65 -3.20
CA SER A 181 12.71 11.44 -1.99
C SER A 181 11.88 10.65 -0.98
N ASN A 182 12.13 10.86 0.32
CA ASN A 182 11.27 10.39 1.41
C ASN A 182 10.07 11.32 1.67
N TYR A 183 9.98 12.44 0.95
CA TYR A 183 9.02 13.49 1.21
C TYR A 183 8.06 13.70 0.04
N PRO A 184 6.84 14.17 0.28
CA PRO A 184 5.95 14.63 -0.78
C PRO A 184 6.53 15.83 -1.54
N ALA A 185 5.95 16.13 -2.69
CA ALA A 185 6.44 17.17 -3.61
C ALA A 185 6.74 18.51 -2.93
N GLY A 186 5.83 18.98 -2.08
CA GLY A 186 5.96 20.28 -1.41
C GLY A 186 7.10 20.38 -0.37
N LEU A 187 7.65 19.24 0.04
CA LEU A 187 8.76 19.16 0.99
C LEU A 187 10.06 18.65 0.35
N THR A 188 10.01 18.23 -0.92
CA THR A 188 11.17 17.74 -1.68
C THR A 188 11.93 18.90 -2.25
N LYS A 189 13.27 18.90 -2.06
CA LYS A 189 14.17 19.95 -2.59
C LYS A 189 14.59 19.67 -4.03
N GLY A 190 15.03 20.73 -4.73
CA GLY A 190 15.53 20.66 -6.11
C GLY A 190 14.43 20.67 -7.16
N LYS A 191 14.75 20.22 -8.37
CA LYS A 191 13.77 20.07 -9.45
C LYS A 191 12.92 18.84 -9.21
N VAL A 192 11.69 19.06 -8.75
CA VAL A 192 10.76 17.98 -8.39
C VAL A 192 10.10 17.38 -9.63
N SER A 193 10.08 16.05 -9.70
CA SER A 193 9.27 15.27 -10.65
C SER A 193 8.37 14.29 -9.88
N LEU A 194 7.16 14.11 -10.40
CA LEU A 194 6.13 13.26 -9.83
C LEU A 194 5.80 12.14 -10.81
N MET A 195 5.57 10.96 -10.29
CA MET A 195 5.09 9.82 -11.06
C MET A 195 4.15 8.97 -10.20
N SER A 196 3.32 8.21 -10.86
CA SER A 196 2.68 7.02 -10.31
C SER A 196 2.82 5.88 -11.29
N ASP A 197 2.89 4.67 -10.76
CA ASP A 197 3.09 3.45 -11.53
C ASP A 197 2.13 2.38 -11.01
N THR A 198 1.25 1.91 -11.89
CA THR A 198 0.23 0.91 -11.59
C THR A 198 0.49 -0.33 -12.39
N VAL A 199 0.60 -1.46 -11.71
CA VAL A 199 0.93 -2.74 -12.32
C VAL A 199 -0.15 -3.76 -11.99
N GLU A 200 -0.70 -4.44 -12.99
CA GLU A 200 -1.57 -5.61 -12.83
C GLU A 200 -0.75 -6.88 -13.06
N ILE A 201 -0.79 -7.79 -12.10
CA ILE A 201 0.04 -9.00 -12.07
C ILE A 201 -0.86 -10.23 -11.99
N LEU A 202 -0.74 -11.13 -12.95
CA LEU A 202 -1.43 -12.41 -12.98
C LEU A 202 -0.41 -13.55 -13.02
N ASN A 203 -0.48 -14.49 -12.07
CA ASN A 203 0.42 -15.65 -11.97
C ASN A 203 1.92 -15.24 -12.00
N ASN A 204 2.27 -14.17 -11.31
CA ASN A 204 3.62 -13.54 -11.24
C ASN A 204 4.09 -12.89 -12.55
N GLU A 205 3.23 -12.77 -13.56
CA GLU A 205 3.53 -12.04 -14.79
C GLU A 205 2.81 -10.69 -14.80
N VAL A 206 3.52 -9.65 -15.20
CA VAL A 206 2.93 -8.32 -15.42
C VAL A 206 2.12 -8.38 -16.72
N ILE A 207 0.79 -8.23 -16.62
CA ILE A 207 -0.13 -8.25 -17.76
C ILE A 207 -0.58 -6.85 -18.19
N PHE A 208 -0.41 -5.87 -17.32
CA PHE A 208 -0.71 -4.47 -17.61
C PHE A 208 0.16 -3.56 -16.74
N GLU A 209 0.62 -2.45 -17.30
CA GLU A 209 1.33 -1.41 -16.58
C GLU A 209 0.97 -0.04 -17.16
N ILE A 210 0.75 0.94 -16.27
CA ILE A 210 0.54 2.33 -16.65
C ILE A 210 1.36 3.25 -15.75
N VAL A 211 2.15 4.11 -16.39
CA VAL A 211 2.94 5.14 -15.71
C VAL A 211 2.37 6.52 -16.06
N LEU A 212 2.07 7.31 -15.03
CA LEU A 212 1.54 8.67 -15.19
C LEU A 212 2.52 9.69 -14.60
N ALA A 213 2.64 10.86 -15.26
CA ALA A 213 3.49 11.96 -14.79
C ALA A 213 2.80 12.81 -13.70
N THR A 214 2.19 12.14 -12.73
CA THR A 214 1.52 12.74 -11.59
C THR A 214 1.43 11.74 -10.45
N ASN A 215 1.20 12.21 -9.21
CA ASN A 215 0.87 11.31 -8.11
C ASN A 215 -0.65 11.04 -8.08
N ASN A 216 -1.03 9.81 -7.80
CA ASN A 216 -2.41 9.38 -7.61
C ASN A 216 -2.52 8.64 -6.28
N TYR A 217 -3.57 8.93 -5.51
CA TYR A 217 -3.70 8.33 -4.19
C TYR A 217 -3.99 6.83 -4.27
N ARG A 218 -4.92 6.46 -5.15
CA ARG A 218 -5.46 5.10 -5.25
C ARG A 218 -5.89 4.80 -6.69
N VAL A 219 -5.88 3.54 -7.04
CA VAL A 219 -6.37 3.01 -8.32
C VAL A 219 -7.24 1.80 -8.04
N GLU A 220 -8.38 1.72 -8.70
CA GLU A 220 -9.30 0.58 -8.62
C GLU A 220 -9.61 0.05 -10.01
N LYS A 221 -9.66 -1.27 -10.16
CA LYS A 221 -10.12 -1.92 -11.38
C LYS A 221 -11.64 -1.98 -11.36
N MET A 222 -12.27 -1.18 -12.20
CA MET A 222 -13.71 -1.16 -12.34
C MET A 222 -14.15 -1.96 -13.56
N PRO A 223 -15.20 -2.81 -13.46
CA PRO A 223 -15.79 -3.42 -14.62
C PRO A 223 -16.43 -2.35 -15.51
N LEU A 224 -16.27 -2.47 -16.82
CA LEU A 224 -16.87 -1.54 -17.79
C LEU A 224 -18.41 -1.50 -17.65
N TYR A 225 -19.01 -2.61 -17.23
CA TYR A 225 -20.43 -2.75 -16.95
C TYR A 225 -20.63 -3.28 -15.53
N THR A 226 -21.41 -2.56 -14.73
CA THR A 226 -21.68 -2.91 -13.32
C THR A 226 -22.64 -4.10 -13.14
N ASN A 227 -23.23 -4.59 -14.22
CA ASN A 227 -24.23 -5.65 -14.17
C ASN A 227 -23.96 -6.72 -15.21
N THR A 228 -23.44 -7.87 -14.78
CA THR A 228 -23.11 -9.01 -15.64
C THR A 228 -24.34 -9.71 -16.25
N ASN A 229 -25.56 -9.37 -15.79
CA ASN A 229 -26.83 -9.91 -16.28
C ASN A 229 -27.46 -9.05 -17.39
N LEU A 230 -26.75 -8.10 -17.95
CA LEU A 230 -27.24 -7.35 -19.11
C LEU A 230 -27.33 -8.27 -20.33
N SER A 231 -28.55 -8.69 -20.67
CA SER A 231 -28.82 -9.35 -21.94
C SER A 231 -28.62 -8.33 -23.08
N LEU A 232 -27.57 -8.49 -23.87
CA LEU A 232 -27.28 -7.65 -25.03
C LEU A 232 -28.42 -7.64 -26.05
N ASN A 233 -29.36 -8.58 -25.96
CA ASN A 233 -30.50 -8.69 -26.87
C ASN A 233 -31.59 -7.63 -26.63
N ASN A 234 -31.53 -6.87 -25.54
CA ASN A 234 -32.56 -5.87 -25.19
C ASN A 234 -32.08 -4.43 -25.30
N PHE A 235 -30.91 -4.17 -25.88
CA PHE A 235 -30.43 -2.82 -26.09
C PHE A 235 -31.18 -2.12 -27.24
N LYS A 236 -31.93 -1.08 -26.91
CA LYS A 236 -32.47 -0.15 -27.89
C LYS A 236 -31.37 0.83 -28.28
N LYS A 237 -31.02 0.90 -29.59
CA LYS A 237 -30.11 1.92 -30.09
C LYS A 237 -30.74 3.29 -29.88
N LEU A 238 -30.21 4.08 -28.95
CA LEU A 238 -30.72 5.40 -28.62
C LEU A 238 -30.26 6.50 -29.58
N GLY A 239 -29.19 6.22 -30.36
CA GLY A 239 -28.60 7.16 -31.31
C GLY A 239 -27.18 6.78 -31.69
N THR A 240 -26.54 7.60 -32.50
CA THR A 240 -25.11 7.53 -32.79
C THR A 240 -24.47 8.76 -32.23
N LEU A 241 -23.55 8.60 -31.28
CA LEU A 241 -22.68 9.70 -30.85
C LEU A 241 -21.94 10.20 -32.11
N GLY A 242 -21.96 11.53 -32.32
CA GLY A 242 -21.43 12.12 -33.53
C GLY A 242 -20.00 11.64 -33.84
N LYS A 243 -19.63 11.69 -35.13
CA LYS A 243 -18.30 11.34 -35.58
C LYS A 243 -17.30 12.34 -35.00
N THR A 244 -16.60 11.97 -33.93
CA THR A 244 -15.43 12.71 -33.47
C THR A 244 -14.30 12.39 -34.42
N LYS A 245 -13.78 13.39 -35.13
CA LYS A 245 -12.49 13.26 -35.83
C LYS A 245 -11.42 13.20 -34.74
N VAL A 246 -11.07 11.99 -34.31
CA VAL A 246 -9.92 11.78 -33.45
C VAL A 246 -8.67 11.98 -34.28
N ASN A 247 -7.91 13.04 -33.99
CA ASN A 247 -6.60 13.21 -34.58
C ASN A 247 -5.65 12.19 -33.94
N LYS A 248 -5.40 11.08 -34.63
CA LYS A 248 -4.56 9.97 -34.17
C LYS A 248 -3.12 10.37 -33.82
N GLU A 249 -2.65 11.52 -34.33
CA GLU A 249 -1.30 12.04 -34.05
C GLU A 249 -1.16 12.64 -32.62
N LYS A 250 -2.27 12.86 -31.92
CA LYS A 250 -2.26 13.41 -30.54
C LYS A 250 -2.45 12.36 -29.44
N ILE A 251 -2.71 11.12 -29.79
CA ILE A 251 -2.78 10.01 -28.82
C ILE A 251 -1.43 9.32 -28.94
N GLY A 252 -0.47 9.78 -28.17
CA GLY A 252 0.78 9.04 -27.94
C GLY A 252 0.44 7.76 -27.20
N ILE A 253 0.34 6.66 -27.92
CA ILE A 253 0.49 5.33 -27.35
C ILE A 253 1.99 5.12 -27.25
N LEU A 254 2.52 5.23 -26.03
CA LEU A 254 3.88 4.80 -25.69
C LEU A 254 3.88 3.28 -25.52
#